data_e65aeb22808ce0e820274e77e6149611
#
_entry.id   e65aeb22808ce0e820274e77e6149611
#
_cell.length_a   1.000
_cell.length_b   1.000
_cell.length_c   1.000
_cell.angle_alpha   90.00
_cell.angle_beta   90.00
_cell.angle_gamma   90.00
#
_symmetry.space_group_name_H-M   'P 1'
#
loop_
_entity.id
_entity.type
_entity.pdbx_description
1 polymer ?
#
loop_
_entity_poly.entity_id
_entity_poly.type
_entity_poly.pdbx_seq_one_letter_code
_entity_poly.pdbx_strand_id
1 'polypeptide(L)'
;MRPYRIGIVGAHTNIDYPRSLFMGIQNTIEEAGHTLVAISDLLPYHTRTNGDAYLSVSTSIASRLDLDVVIFPVGCYAAFLNGDNAKALELLQTLDPANTLVLDRQVDGYRCITKDGTPGMRTCMEHLIVDCGFTKIGFVSGAEQSKGAQEREGIYFEAMKAHGLPTPPSLFTRGHFSGDCADVIEKLIDDNPDLEAIACACDLIAYTAYRVLQRRKLVVGKDIAVTGFDDHPRSRHIDPPLSTVHLTAYDFGCVAAREALRMSEGLPQKNRTLGSTFIARGSCGEPVRNEVQHFRELLRQKPFPEETIVSIMLDSTLSMASARVTEHFRNCLRTFLRKIRTAYLRHLESPSLDDQLFSSHDLTELFGQGYRDDLSLEGFHTVAITMLEALHEESESTDANWVIEQVSHLHLRIARMLNDAVQRDGCANVFTV
;
A
#
# COMPACT_ATOMS: atom_id res chain seq x y z
N MET A 1 -18.62 -23.92 14.09
CA MET A 1 -17.19 -24.29 14.19
C MET A 1 -16.58 -23.51 15.35
N ARG A 2 -15.56 -24.08 16.06
CA ARG A 2 -14.81 -23.29 17.04
C ARG A 2 -14.04 -22.19 16.29
N PRO A 3 -13.84 -21.01 16.86
CA PRO A 3 -12.92 -20.03 16.29
C PRO A 3 -11.50 -20.61 16.20
N TYR A 4 -10.81 -20.39 15.08
CA TYR A 4 -9.40 -20.74 14.96
C TYR A 4 -8.55 -19.80 15.82
N ARG A 5 -7.42 -20.31 16.29
CA ARG A 5 -6.43 -19.58 17.08
C ARG A 5 -5.15 -19.44 16.26
N ILE A 6 -4.94 -18.28 15.70
CA ILE A 6 -3.77 -17.98 14.88
C ILE A 6 -2.73 -17.26 15.73
N GLY A 7 -1.53 -17.81 15.80
CA GLY A 7 -0.40 -17.19 16.49
C GLY A 7 0.42 -16.30 15.55
N ILE A 8 0.92 -15.19 16.05
CA ILE A 8 2.02 -14.44 15.41
C ILE A 8 3.15 -14.29 16.41
N VAL A 9 4.35 -14.68 16.03
CA VAL A 9 5.56 -14.53 16.85
C VAL A 9 6.35 -13.29 16.40
N GLY A 10 7.02 -12.61 17.35
CA GLY A 10 7.78 -11.40 17.04
C GLY A 10 6.90 -10.18 16.67
N ALA A 11 5.74 -10.07 17.29
CA ALA A 11 4.82 -8.95 17.07
C ALA A 11 5.37 -7.67 17.71
N HIS A 12 6.23 -6.96 16.99
CA HIS A 12 6.84 -5.69 17.44
C HIS A 12 5.99 -4.50 17.01
N THR A 13 5.06 -4.07 17.86
CA THR A 13 4.12 -2.99 17.55
C THR A 13 4.67 -1.57 17.76
N ASN A 14 5.90 -1.43 18.26
CA ASN A 14 6.58 -0.16 18.46
C ASN A 14 7.38 0.33 17.24
N ILE A 15 7.43 -0.44 16.16
CA ILE A 15 8.11 -0.12 14.90
C ILE A 15 7.06 -0.09 13.80
N ASP A 16 7.10 0.89 12.91
CA ASP A 16 6.05 1.14 11.92
C ASP A 16 5.76 -0.05 11.00
N TYR A 17 6.79 -0.66 10.40
CA TYR A 17 6.60 -1.79 9.50
C TYR A 17 5.99 -3.03 10.22
N PRO A 18 6.58 -3.56 11.30
CA PRO A 18 5.97 -4.68 12.04
C PRO A 18 4.59 -4.37 12.59
N ARG A 19 4.35 -3.13 13.04
CA ARG A 19 3.03 -2.69 13.53
C ARG A 19 1.99 -2.75 12.41
N SER A 20 2.31 -2.21 11.24
CA SER A 20 1.41 -2.20 10.09
C SER A 20 1.10 -3.62 9.60
N LEU A 21 2.11 -4.50 9.54
CA LEU A 21 1.95 -5.92 9.25
C LEU A 21 1.01 -6.60 10.27
N PHE A 22 1.27 -6.36 11.56
CA PHE A 22 0.45 -6.91 12.64
C PHE A 22 -1.01 -6.45 12.55
N MET A 23 -1.25 -5.17 12.29
CA MET A 23 -2.61 -4.63 12.14
C MET A 23 -3.35 -5.26 10.96
N GLY A 24 -2.70 -5.47 9.83
CA GLY A 24 -3.30 -6.18 8.69
C GLY A 24 -3.68 -7.62 9.04
N ILE A 25 -2.82 -8.32 9.79
CA ILE A 25 -3.11 -9.68 10.28
C ILE A 25 -4.26 -9.67 11.28
N GLN A 26 -4.20 -8.77 12.26
CA GLN A 26 -5.20 -8.68 13.33
C GLN A 26 -6.59 -8.39 12.77
N ASN A 27 -6.73 -7.33 12.00
CA ASN A 27 -8.02 -6.94 11.46
C ASN A 27 -8.63 -8.07 10.63
N THR A 28 -7.86 -8.70 9.76
CA THR A 28 -8.36 -9.78 8.89
C THR A 28 -8.80 -11.01 9.69
N ILE A 29 -8.08 -11.39 10.75
CA ILE A 29 -8.41 -12.56 11.58
C ILE A 29 -9.64 -12.28 12.44
N GLU A 30 -9.70 -11.09 13.06
CA GLU A 30 -10.80 -10.67 13.93
C GLU A 30 -12.11 -10.46 13.14
N GLU A 31 -12.02 -9.83 11.95
CA GLU A 31 -13.17 -9.67 11.05
C GLU A 31 -13.75 -11.02 10.58
N ALA A 32 -12.90 -12.04 10.42
CA ALA A 32 -13.33 -13.40 10.11
C ALA A 32 -13.91 -14.16 11.33
N GLY A 33 -14.00 -13.53 12.51
CA GLY A 33 -14.54 -14.14 13.74
C GLY A 33 -13.61 -15.13 14.41
N HIS A 34 -12.29 -15.00 14.18
CA HIS A 34 -11.25 -15.86 14.74
C HIS A 34 -10.38 -15.14 15.78
N THR A 35 -9.47 -15.82 16.43
CA THR A 35 -8.65 -15.26 17.51
C THR A 35 -7.20 -15.13 17.08
N LEU A 36 -6.64 -13.92 17.18
CA LEU A 36 -5.21 -13.68 17.06
C LEU A 36 -4.52 -13.77 18.43
N VAL A 37 -3.46 -14.55 18.50
CA VAL A 37 -2.57 -14.65 19.68
C VAL A 37 -1.22 -14.01 19.33
N ALA A 38 -1.00 -12.80 19.80
CA ALA A 38 0.26 -12.09 19.59
C ALA A 38 1.29 -12.52 20.66
N ILE A 39 2.41 -13.05 20.22
CA ILE A 39 3.54 -13.42 21.07
C ILE A 39 4.65 -12.42 20.77
N SER A 40 4.74 -11.39 21.62
CA SER A 40 5.71 -10.32 21.48
C SER A 40 6.93 -10.57 22.35
N ASP A 41 8.10 -10.31 21.78
CA ASP A 41 9.34 -10.28 22.55
C ASP A 41 9.40 -8.93 23.28
N LEU A 42 9.45 -8.99 24.61
CA LEU A 42 9.35 -7.81 25.50
C LEU A 42 10.60 -6.92 25.54
N LEU A 43 11.60 -7.16 24.67
CA LEU A 43 12.84 -6.40 24.74
C LEU A 43 12.75 -5.06 23.99
N PRO A 44 13.22 -3.97 24.64
CA PRO A 44 13.45 -2.71 23.94
C PRO A 44 14.54 -2.90 22.87
N TYR A 45 14.32 -2.33 21.70
CA TYR A 45 15.23 -2.32 20.54
C TYR A 45 16.70 -1.95 20.84
N HIS A 46 16.98 -1.44 22.05
CA HIS A 46 18.29 -0.91 22.45
C HIS A 46 19.11 -1.85 23.35
N THR A 47 18.60 -3.00 23.79
CA THR A 47 19.36 -3.90 24.68
C THR A 47 20.07 -4.97 23.86
N ARG A 48 21.21 -4.60 23.27
CA ARG A 48 22.00 -5.38 22.30
C ARG A 48 22.82 -6.55 22.87
N THR A 49 22.77 -6.86 24.14
CA THR A 49 23.78 -7.75 24.74
C THR A 49 23.32 -9.19 25.03
N ASN A 50 22.01 -9.49 24.98
CA ASN A 50 21.52 -10.86 25.25
C ASN A 50 20.24 -11.21 24.47
N GLY A 51 20.04 -10.64 23.27
CA GLY A 51 18.81 -10.83 22.45
C GLY A 51 18.49 -12.29 22.13
N ASP A 52 19.49 -13.14 22.08
CA ASP A 52 19.41 -14.52 21.66
C ASP A 52 18.52 -15.41 22.54
N ALA A 53 18.64 -15.23 23.85
CA ALA A 53 17.91 -16.05 24.82
C ALA A 53 16.40 -15.73 24.84
N TYR A 54 16.04 -14.48 24.51
CA TYR A 54 14.64 -14.05 24.58
C TYR A 54 13.85 -14.39 23.30
N LEU A 55 14.49 -14.33 22.13
CA LEU A 55 13.84 -14.72 20.87
C LEU A 55 13.47 -16.20 20.82
N SER A 56 14.27 -17.06 21.46
CA SER A 56 13.94 -18.48 21.63
C SER A 56 12.74 -18.72 22.56
N VAL A 57 12.43 -17.76 23.44
CA VAL A 57 11.28 -17.86 24.35
C VAL A 57 9.96 -17.73 23.60
N SER A 58 9.85 -16.77 22.66
CA SER A 58 8.59 -16.57 21.89
C SER A 58 8.26 -17.77 21.02
N THR A 59 9.23 -18.35 20.33
CA THR A 59 9.01 -19.59 19.55
C THR A 59 8.71 -20.79 20.46
N SER A 60 9.38 -20.90 21.62
CA SER A 60 9.09 -21.92 22.61
C SER A 60 7.69 -21.76 23.23
N ILE A 61 7.20 -20.54 23.44
CA ILE A 61 5.83 -20.29 23.87
C ILE A 61 4.87 -20.71 22.74
N ALA A 62 5.11 -20.28 21.50
CA ALA A 62 4.27 -20.62 20.37
C ALA A 62 4.11 -22.14 20.19
N SER A 63 5.20 -22.90 20.32
CA SER A 63 5.18 -24.38 20.20
C SER A 63 4.40 -25.11 21.31
N ARG A 64 4.13 -24.45 22.45
CA ARG A 64 3.39 -24.99 23.58
C ARG A 64 1.93 -24.56 23.66
N LEU A 65 1.56 -23.55 22.90
CA LEU A 65 0.19 -23.09 22.83
C LEU A 65 -0.60 -23.94 21.82
N ASP A 66 -1.88 -24.15 22.13
CA ASP A 66 -2.82 -24.80 21.20
C ASP A 66 -3.21 -23.78 20.12
N LEU A 67 -2.36 -23.64 19.07
CA LEU A 67 -2.52 -22.75 17.93
C LEU A 67 -2.78 -23.59 16.67
N ASP A 68 -3.78 -23.20 15.91
CA ASP A 68 -4.10 -23.86 14.64
C ASP A 68 -3.02 -23.55 13.58
N VAL A 69 -2.53 -22.29 13.53
CA VAL A 69 -1.41 -21.85 12.68
C VAL A 69 -0.55 -20.84 13.42
N VAL A 70 0.75 -20.86 13.15
CA VAL A 70 1.74 -19.87 13.62
C VAL A 70 2.27 -19.07 12.43
N ILE A 71 2.16 -17.75 12.46
CA ILE A 71 2.76 -16.84 11.47
C ILE A 71 4.16 -16.43 11.98
N PHE A 72 5.18 -16.67 11.15
CA PHE A 72 6.57 -16.37 11.47
C PHE A 72 7.15 -15.36 10.45
N PRO A 73 7.26 -14.06 10.79
CA PRO A 73 7.80 -13.03 9.92
C PRO A 73 9.34 -12.97 9.99
N VAL A 74 10.03 -13.72 9.12
CA VAL A 74 11.50 -13.81 9.10
C VAL A 74 12.17 -12.44 8.99
N GLY A 75 11.63 -11.54 8.16
CA GLY A 75 12.19 -10.20 7.98
C GLY A 75 12.17 -9.35 9.26
N CYS A 76 11.11 -9.47 10.07
CA CYS A 76 11.02 -8.79 11.36
C CYS A 76 12.05 -9.35 12.35
N TYR A 77 12.21 -10.67 12.43
CA TYR A 77 13.22 -11.31 13.27
C TYR A 77 14.65 -10.96 12.84
N ALA A 78 14.95 -11.04 11.54
CA ALA A 78 16.28 -10.69 11.03
C ALA A 78 16.64 -9.23 11.34
N ALA A 79 15.71 -8.29 11.25
CA ALA A 79 15.93 -6.90 11.62
C ALA A 79 16.33 -6.75 13.10
N PHE A 80 15.73 -7.54 13.99
CA PHE A 80 16.10 -7.62 15.40
C PHE A 80 17.49 -8.17 15.63
N LEU A 81 17.88 -9.15 14.82
CA LEU A 81 19.18 -9.83 14.89
C LEU A 81 20.27 -9.12 14.07
N ASN A 82 20.18 -7.80 13.86
CA ASN A 82 21.12 -7.02 13.07
C ASN A 82 21.33 -7.55 11.62
N GLY A 83 20.29 -8.11 11.02
CA GLY A 83 20.32 -8.70 9.69
C GLY A 83 20.71 -10.18 9.65
N ASP A 84 20.91 -10.83 10.82
CA ASP A 84 21.23 -12.25 10.89
C ASP A 84 20.03 -13.14 10.54
N ASN A 85 19.92 -13.42 9.25
CA ASN A 85 18.89 -14.33 8.73
C ASN A 85 19.12 -15.79 9.15
N ALA A 86 20.36 -16.22 9.38
CA ALA A 86 20.66 -17.61 9.75
C ALA A 86 20.04 -17.93 11.09
N LYS A 87 20.20 -17.03 12.05
CA LYS A 87 19.62 -17.18 13.37
C LYS A 87 18.09 -17.12 13.39
N ALA A 88 17.47 -16.24 12.58
CA ALA A 88 16.01 -16.25 12.41
C ALA A 88 15.51 -17.60 11.88
N LEU A 89 16.26 -18.24 10.97
CA LEU A 89 15.94 -19.57 10.45
C LEU A 89 16.15 -20.69 11.47
N GLU A 90 17.15 -20.61 12.35
CA GLU A 90 17.32 -21.54 13.47
C GLU A 90 16.11 -21.50 14.41
N LEU A 91 15.60 -20.31 14.72
CA LEU A 91 14.37 -20.16 15.52
C LEU A 91 13.16 -20.75 14.82
N LEU A 92 13.01 -20.54 13.52
CA LEU A 92 11.95 -21.12 12.72
C LEU A 92 11.92 -22.64 12.81
N GLN A 93 13.09 -23.30 12.81
CA GLN A 93 13.20 -24.77 12.89
C GLN A 93 12.65 -25.35 14.19
N THR A 94 12.39 -24.54 15.20
CA THR A 94 11.74 -24.99 16.45
C THR A 94 10.23 -25.11 16.34
N LEU A 95 9.64 -24.65 15.23
CA LEU A 95 8.21 -24.69 14.95
C LEU A 95 7.87 -25.80 13.95
N ASP A 96 6.68 -26.39 14.09
CA ASP A 96 6.21 -27.44 13.18
C ASP A 96 5.90 -26.87 11.79
N PRO A 97 6.57 -27.31 10.71
CA PRO A 97 6.30 -26.85 9.36
C PRO A 97 4.86 -27.04 8.90
N ALA A 98 4.14 -28.03 9.44
CA ALA A 98 2.78 -28.35 9.03
C ALA A 98 1.77 -27.25 9.40
N ASN A 99 2.02 -26.53 10.49
CA ASN A 99 1.16 -25.45 10.98
C ASN A 99 1.86 -24.07 11.02
N THR A 100 3.00 -23.91 10.35
CA THR A 100 3.74 -22.65 10.34
C THR A 100 3.70 -21.99 8.97
N LEU A 101 3.27 -20.72 8.93
CA LEU A 101 3.30 -19.84 7.77
C LEU A 101 4.48 -18.89 7.88
N VAL A 102 5.41 -18.98 6.94
CA VAL A 102 6.62 -18.13 6.90
C VAL A 102 6.38 -16.91 6.03
N LEU A 103 6.76 -15.73 6.52
CA LEU A 103 6.68 -14.49 5.75
C LEU A 103 8.07 -13.98 5.36
N ASP A 104 8.11 -13.20 4.27
CA ASP A 104 9.26 -12.48 3.70
C ASP A 104 10.33 -13.37 3.06
N ARG A 105 10.27 -14.69 3.21
CA ARG A 105 11.29 -15.59 2.67
C ARG A 105 10.72 -16.93 2.23
N GLN A 106 11.28 -17.46 1.16
CA GLN A 106 11.07 -18.84 0.77
C GLN A 106 11.94 -19.76 1.62
N VAL A 107 11.34 -20.73 2.28
CA VAL A 107 12.01 -21.75 3.11
C VAL A 107 11.47 -23.12 2.75
N ASP A 108 12.36 -24.06 2.42
CA ASP A 108 11.98 -25.41 2.04
C ASP A 108 11.26 -26.14 3.18
N GLY A 109 10.20 -26.82 2.84
CA GLY A 109 9.37 -27.56 3.81
C GLY A 109 8.30 -26.71 4.50
N TYR A 110 8.36 -25.38 4.39
CA TYR A 110 7.36 -24.48 4.97
C TYR A 110 6.45 -23.87 3.92
N ARG A 111 5.25 -23.49 4.35
CA ARG A 111 4.39 -22.60 3.58
C ARG A 111 4.94 -21.18 3.67
N CYS A 112 5.09 -20.53 2.52
CA CYS A 112 5.72 -19.23 2.45
C CYS A 112 4.88 -18.20 1.69
N ILE A 113 4.86 -16.97 2.20
CA ILE A 113 4.41 -15.79 1.46
C ILE A 113 5.57 -14.80 1.38
N THR A 114 5.87 -14.36 0.17
CA THR A 114 6.95 -13.42 -0.11
C THR A 114 6.41 -12.15 -0.74
N LYS A 115 7.26 -11.14 -0.83
CA LYS A 115 7.01 -9.88 -1.53
C LYS A 115 8.00 -9.74 -2.69
N ASP A 116 7.54 -9.12 -3.78
CA ASP A 116 8.38 -8.73 -4.90
C ASP A 116 8.22 -7.23 -5.18
N GLY A 117 9.22 -6.46 -4.78
CA GLY A 117 9.29 -5.02 -5.02
C GLY A 117 9.81 -4.66 -6.43
N THR A 118 10.29 -5.66 -7.18
CA THR A 118 10.96 -5.45 -8.47
C THR A 118 10.06 -4.79 -9.51
N PRO A 119 8.82 -5.25 -9.75
CA PRO A 119 7.98 -4.66 -10.79
C PRO A 119 7.71 -3.18 -10.54
N GLY A 120 7.28 -2.83 -9.33
CA GLY A 120 6.97 -1.44 -8.98
C GLY A 120 8.19 -0.53 -9.03
N MET A 121 9.36 -0.99 -8.53
CA MET A 121 10.58 -0.19 -8.57
C MET A 121 11.11 0.00 -10.01
N ARG A 122 11.01 -1.02 -10.88
CA ARG A 122 11.34 -0.87 -12.30
C ARG A 122 10.43 0.16 -12.98
N THR A 123 9.12 0.07 -12.74
CA THR A 123 8.16 1.05 -13.27
C THR A 123 8.45 2.47 -12.75
N CYS A 124 8.83 2.60 -11.47
CA CYS A 124 9.25 3.89 -10.90
C CYS A 124 10.45 4.49 -11.64
N MET A 125 11.49 3.69 -11.87
CA MET A 125 12.69 4.15 -12.58
C MET A 125 12.41 4.47 -14.05
N GLU A 126 11.64 3.62 -14.75
CA GLU A 126 11.20 3.89 -16.13
C GLU A 126 10.40 5.20 -16.21
N HIS A 127 9.50 5.43 -15.26
CA HIS A 127 8.73 6.65 -15.17
C HIS A 127 9.63 7.89 -15.02
N LEU A 128 10.60 7.86 -14.11
CA LEU A 128 11.52 9.00 -13.94
C LEU A 128 12.37 9.25 -15.18
N ILE A 129 12.86 8.18 -15.84
CA ILE A 129 13.78 8.29 -16.98
C ILE A 129 13.03 8.58 -18.27
N VAL A 130 11.94 7.86 -18.56
CA VAL A 130 11.26 7.91 -19.86
C VAL A 130 10.13 8.92 -19.86
N ASP A 131 9.23 8.87 -18.86
CA ASP A 131 8.05 9.73 -18.84
C ASP A 131 8.40 11.16 -18.41
N CYS A 132 9.24 11.30 -17.36
CA CYS A 132 9.70 12.61 -16.87
C CYS A 132 10.93 13.13 -17.61
N GLY A 133 11.69 12.27 -18.29
CA GLY A 133 12.88 12.64 -19.06
C GLY A 133 14.11 12.99 -18.21
N PHE A 134 14.15 12.58 -16.93
CA PHE A 134 15.28 12.86 -16.06
C PHE A 134 16.50 12.02 -16.42
N THR A 135 17.65 12.66 -16.41
CA THR A 135 18.96 12.04 -16.70
C THR A 135 19.88 12.01 -15.50
N LYS A 136 19.65 12.87 -14.51
CA LYS A 136 20.44 13.00 -13.30
C LYS A 136 19.62 12.66 -12.06
N ILE A 137 19.52 11.37 -11.79
CA ILE A 137 18.72 10.80 -10.70
C ILE A 137 19.63 10.32 -9.59
N GLY A 138 19.49 10.90 -8.40
CA GLY A 138 20.15 10.41 -7.19
C GLY A 138 19.37 9.28 -6.55
N PHE A 139 20.07 8.36 -5.86
CA PHE A 139 19.46 7.29 -5.10
C PHE A 139 19.89 7.34 -3.63
N VAL A 140 18.89 7.37 -2.74
CA VAL A 140 19.14 7.25 -1.30
C VAL A 140 18.65 5.90 -0.81
N SER A 141 19.61 5.01 -0.57
CA SER A 141 19.34 3.65 -0.12
C SER A 141 19.06 3.55 1.38
N GLY A 142 18.60 2.38 1.81
CA GLY A 142 18.49 2.01 3.21
C GLY A 142 19.79 1.44 3.79
N ALA A 143 19.66 0.74 4.92
CA ALA A 143 20.81 0.09 5.58
C ALA A 143 21.42 -0.99 4.67
N GLU A 144 22.75 -1.06 4.65
CA GLU A 144 23.52 -1.97 3.78
C GLU A 144 23.16 -3.45 3.98
N GLN A 145 22.85 -3.84 5.22
CA GLN A 145 22.49 -5.23 5.56
C GLN A 145 21.07 -5.61 5.12
N SER A 146 20.26 -4.63 4.70
CA SER A 146 18.91 -4.89 4.27
C SER A 146 18.86 -5.46 2.85
N LYS A 147 18.37 -6.69 2.71
CA LYS A 147 18.16 -7.32 1.41
C LYS A 147 17.24 -6.48 0.51
N GLY A 148 16.15 -5.93 1.06
CA GLY A 148 15.24 -5.06 0.29
C GLY A 148 15.90 -3.77 -0.19
N ALA A 149 16.85 -3.19 0.58
CA ALA A 149 17.63 -2.05 0.13
C ALA A 149 18.54 -2.44 -1.05
N GLN A 150 19.27 -3.56 -0.92
CA GLN A 150 20.16 -4.08 -1.96
C GLN A 150 19.42 -4.40 -3.27
N GLU A 151 18.20 -4.97 -3.17
CA GLU A 151 17.37 -5.24 -4.33
C GLU A 151 16.97 -3.94 -5.06
N ARG A 152 16.54 -2.91 -4.33
CA ARG A 152 16.18 -1.60 -4.89
C ARG A 152 17.39 -0.87 -5.49
N GLU A 153 18.56 -0.96 -4.84
CA GLU A 153 19.84 -0.47 -5.39
C GLU A 153 20.16 -1.12 -6.73
N GLY A 154 20.07 -2.46 -6.78
CA GLY A 154 20.33 -3.20 -8.02
C GLY A 154 19.44 -2.73 -9.16
N ILE A 155 18.13 -2.52 -8.89
CA ILE A 155 17.18 -2.06 -9.89
C ILE A 155 17.51 -0.63 -10.36
N TYR A 156 17.88 0.27 -9.43
CA TYR A 156 18.32 1.63 -9.79
C TYR A 156 19.51 1.58 -10.74
N PHE A 157 20.58 0.86 -10.40
CA PHE A 157 21.77 0.77 -11.24
C PHE A 157 21.48 0.07 -12.58
N GLU A 158 20.67 -0.97 -12.60
CA GLU A 158 20.23 -1.65 -13.82
C GLU A 158 19.46 -0.71 -14.76
N ALA A 159 18.51 0.07 -14.23
CA ALA A 159 17.71 1.00 -15.02
C ALA A 159 18.57 2.13 -15.60
N MET A 160 19.40 2.77 -14.78
CA MET A 160 20.31 3.82 -15.24
C MET A 160 21.23 3.31 -16.35
N LYS A 161 21.81 2.13 -16.17
CA LYS A 161 22.68 1.48 -17.17
C LYS A 161 21.92 1.14 -18.45
N ALA A 162 20.71 0.62 -18.37
CA ALA A 162 19.90 0.25 -19.53
C ALA A 162 19.60 1.45 -20.43
N HIS A 163 19.46 2.64 -19.84
CA HIS A 163 19.24 3.89 -20.56
C HIS A 163 20.53 4.67 -20.86
N GLY A 164 21.70 4.09 -20.59
CA GLY A 164 23.00 4.74 -20.88
C GLY A 164 23.29 5.96 -19.97
N LEU A 165 22.63 6.08 -18.83
CA LEU A 165 22.79 7.19 -17.90
C LEU A 165 23.95 6.94 -16.93
N PRO A 166 24.79 7.96 -16.65
CA PRO A 166 25.91 7.81 -15.73
C PRO A 166 25.46 7.69 -14.28
N THR A 167 26.14 6.85 -13.52
CA THR A 167 25.95 6.70 -12.06
C THR A 167 27.24 6.95 -11.30
N PRO A 168 27.77 8.19 -11.29
CA PRO A 168 28.92 8.52 -10.47
C PRO A 168 28.63 8.28 -8.98
N PRO A 169 29.64 7.98 -8.16
CA PRO A 169 29.44 7.74 -6.72
C PRO A 169 28.72 8.86 -5.98
N SER A 170 28.77 10.09 -6.50
CA SER A 170 28.05 11.24 -5.92
C SER A 170 26.52 11.16 -6.05
N LEU A 171 25.98 10.37 -6.98
CA LEU A 171 24.54 10.15 -7.16
C LEU A 171 23.98 9.03 -6.27
N PHE A 172 24.82 8.36 -5.49
CA PHE A 172 24.38 7.28 -4.63
C PHE A 172 24.82 7.52 -3.19
N THR A 173 23.89 7.35 -2.26
CA THR A 173 24.18 7.42 -0.83
C THR A 173 23.32 6.44 -0.03
N ARG A 174 23.72 6.16 1.21
CA ARG A 174 22.99 5.31 2.14
C ARG A 174 22.45 6.11 3.30
N GLY A 175 21.17 5.94 3.57
CA GLY A 175 20.50 6.43 4.76
C GLY A 175 20.12 5.29 5.70
N HIS A 176 19.17 5.57 6.57
CA HIS A 176 18.58 4.60 7.48
C HIS A 176 17.06 4.61 7.31
N PHE A 177 16.43 3.44 7.39
CA PHE A 177 14.98 3.33 7.31
C PHE A 177 14.22 4.03 8.46
N SER A 178 14.93 4.49 9.49
CA SER A 178 14.38 5.37 10.53
C SER A 178 14.13 6.81 10.06
N GLY A 179 14.60 7.17 8.84
CA GLY A 179 14.49 8.52 8.28
C GLY A 179 15.51 9.52 8.84
N ASP A 180 16.48 9.11 9.67
CA ASP A 180 17.59 9.97 10.10
C ASP A 180 18.74 9.91 9.09
N CYS A 181 18.59 10.69 8.01
CA CYS A 181 19.51 10.71 6.86
C CYS A 181 19.57 12.09 6.20
N ALA A 182 19.29 13.16 6.95
CA ALA A 182 19.26 14.52 6.40
C ALA A 182 20.62 14.97 5.86
N ASP A 183 21.69 14.68 6.58
CA ASP A 183 23.06 15.04 6.24
C ASP A 183 23.54 14.37 4.94
N VAL A 184 23.22 13.11 4.73
CA VAL A 184 23.59 12.42 3.47
C VAL A 184 22.78 12.91 2.27
N ILE A 185 21.53 13.33 2.49
CA ILE A 185 20.70 13.94 1.44
C ILE A 185 21.20 15.35 1.13
N GLU A 186 21.55 16.14 2.14
CA GLU A 186 22.15 17.46 1.92
C GLU A 186 23.44 17.34 1.09
N LYS A 187 24.31 16.40 1.46
CA LYS A 187 25.53 16.13 0.70
C LYS A 187 25.26 15.68 -0.73
N LEU A 188 24.26 14.81 -0.95
CA LEU A 188 23.85 14.38 -2.28
C LEU A 188 23.47 15.58 -3.18
N ILE A 189 22.74 16.55 -2.64
CA ILE A 189 22.35 17.76 -3.35
C ILE A 189 23.54 18.68 -3.58
N ASP A 190 24.43 18.86 -2.58
CA ASP A 190 25.62 19.72 -2.69
C ASP A 190 26.63 19.21 -3.72
N ASP A 191 26.82 17.88 -3.76
CA ASP A 191 27.73 17.24 -4.71
C ASP A 191 27.13 17.20 -6.14
N ASN A 192 25.84 17.45 -6.31
CA ASN A 192 25.13 17.41 -7.60
C ASN A 192 24.17 18.60 -7.76
N PRO A 193 24.68 19.80 -8.06
CA PRO A 193 23.86 21.01 -8.16
C PRO A 193 22.84 21.00 -9.29
N ASP A 194 22.94 20.09 -10.25
CA ASP A 194 22.05 19.84 -11.37
C ASP A 194 21.22 18.55 -11.18
N LEU A 195 21.04 18.13 -9.94
CA LEU A 195 20.20 16.97 -9.58
C LEU A 195 18.74 17.22 -9.96
N GLU A 196 18.12 16.30 -10.72
CA GLU A 196 16.74 16.43 -11.20
C GLU A 196 15.75 15.63 -10.36
N ALA A 197 16.17 14.47 -9.83
CA ALA A 197 15.32 13.62 -9.04
C ALA A 197 16.09 12.87 -7.94
N ILE A 198 15.40 12.53 -6.85
CA ILE A 198 15.87 11.66 -5.78
C ILE A 198 14.92 10.47 -5.65
N ALA A 199 15.39 9.28 -6.03
CA ALA A 199 14.68 8.05 -5.76
C ALA A 199 15.09 7.53 -4.37
N CYS A 200 14.14 7.28 -3.50
CA CYS A 200 14.35 6.87 -2.11
C CYS A 200 13.96 5.41 -1.91
N ALA A 201 14.78 4.67 -1.17
CA ALA A 201 14.50 3.26 -0.89
C ALA A 201 13.27 3.02 0.00
N CYS A 202 12.73 4.05 0.67
CA CYS A 202 11.44 3.99 1.35
C CYS A 202 10.85 5.40 1.56
N ASP A 203 9.58 5.47 1.91
CA ASP A 203 8.85 6.72 2.13
C ASP A 203 9.41 7.53 3.30
N LEU A 204 9.93 6.91 4.35
CA LEU A 204 10.53 7.62 5.49
C LEU A 204 11.79 8.40 5.07
N ILE A 205 12.59 7.84 4.17
CA ILE A 205 13.73 8.55 3.56
C ILE A 205 13.21 9.69 2.68
N ALA A 206 12.18 9.45 1.88
CA ALA A 206 11.56 10.48 1.04
C ALA A 206 11.03 11.66 1.88
N TYR A 207 10.39 11.41 3.01
CA TYR A 207 9.96 12.50 3.92
C TYR A 207 11.12 13.32 4.46
N THR A 208 12.29 12.71 4.63
CA THR A 208 13.49 13.45 5.01
C THR A 208 14.00 14.30 3.84
N ALA A 209 13.94 13.78 2.61
CA ALA A 209 14.24 14.56 1.41
C ALA A 209 13.32 15.79 1.31
N TYR A 210 12.00 15.65 1.53
CA TYR A 210 11.07 16.80 1.58
C TYR A 210 11.53 17.86 2.59
N ARG A 211 11.89 17.45 3.82
CA ARG A 211 12.34 18.40 4.85
C ARG A 211 13.66 19.09 4.48
N VAL A 212 14.58 18.37 3.83
CA VAL A 212 15.85 18.95 3.36
C VAL A 212 15.58 19.97 2.25
N LEU A 213 14.78 19.60 1.24
CA LEU A 213 14.42 20.49 0.14
C LEU A 213 13.71 21.75 0.64
N GLN A 214 12.74 21.60 1.55
CA GLN A 214 12.03 22.71 2.17
C GLN A 214 13.00 23.69 2.90
N ARG A 215 13.96 23.17 3.66
CA ARG A 215 14.99 24.02 4.34
C ARG A 215 15.83 24.78 3.32
N ARG A 216 16.10 24.17 2.16
CA ARG A 216 16.84 24.79 1.07
C ARG A 216 16.00 25.69 0.18
N LYS A 217 14.69 25.82 0.46
CA LYS A 217 13.72 26.59 -0.36
C LYS A 217 13.57 26.03 -1.78
N LEU A 218 13.83 24.72 -1.94
CA LEU A 218 13.58 23.98 -3.18
C LEU A 218 12.20 23.32 -3.09
N VAL A 219 11.48 23.35 -4.20
CA VAL A 219 10.10 22.84 -4.30
C VAL A 219 10.13 21.41 -4.84
N VAL A 220 9.61 20.48 -4.07
CA VAL A 220 9.47 19.07 -4.47
C VAL A 220 8.59 18.97 -5.72
N GLY A 221 9.02 18.16 -6.68
CA GLY A 221 8.32 17.95 -7.94
C GLY A 221 8.51 19.06 -8.97
N LYS A 222 9.06 20.21 -8.55
CA LYS A 222 9.36 21.32 -9.46
C LYS A 222 10.85 21.53 -9.65
N ASP A 223 11.59 21.68 -8.55
CA ASP A 223 13.04 21.88 -8.58
C ASP A 223 13.77 20.52 -8.53
N ILE A 224 13.32 19.63 -7.68
CA ILE A 224 13.81 18.24 -7.58
C ILE A 224 12.62 17.30 -7.36
N ALA A 225 12.47 16.30 -8.22
CA ALA A 225 11.50 15.24 -8.05
C ALA A 225 11.90 14.29 -6.90
N VAL A 226 10.92 13.72 -6.20
CA VAL A 226 11.17 12.75 -5.13
C VAL A 226 10.23 11.56 -5.28
N THR A 227 10.77 10.34 -5.23
CA THR A 227 9.96 9.12 -5.15
C THR A 227 10.30 8.29 -3.94
N GLY A 228 9.33 7.51 -3.46
CA GLY A 228 9.46 6.64 -2.30
C GLY A 228 9.17 5.18 -2.60
N PHE A 229 9.03 4.40 -1.53
CA PHE A 229 8.64 2.99 -1.54
C PHE A 229 7.92 2.67 -0.23
N ASP A 230 6.92 1.81 -0.26
CA ASP A 230 6.03 1.28 0.78
C ASP A 230 4.59 1.81 0.71
N ASP A 231 4.33 2.94 0.06
CA ASP A 231 3.03 3.65 0.04
C ASP A 231 2.43 3.84 1.44
N HIS A 232 3.27 4.39 2.33
CA HIS A 232 2.85 4.69 3.69
C HIS A 232 1.66 5.67 3.69
N PRO A 233 0.64 5.55 4.56
CA PRO A 233 -0.56 6.40 4.55
C PRO A 233 -0.29 7.90 4.49
N ARG A 234 0.79 8.37 5.14
CA ARG A 234 1.21 9.77 5.10
C ARG A 234 1.60 10.25 3.69
N SER A 235 2.02 9.36 2.80
CA SER A 235 2.47 9.70 1.44
C SER A 235 1.37 10.34 0.59
N ARG A 236 0.11 10.05 0.89
CA ARG A 236 -1.06 10.63 0.23
C ARG A 236 -1.40 12.06 0.71
N HIS A 237 -0.94 12.42 1.91
CA HIS A 237 -1.32 13.66 2.60
C HIS A 237 -0.18 14.66 2.75
N ILE A 238 1.03 14.32 2.31
CA ILE A 238 2.15 15.27 2.24
C ILE A 238 2.00 16.14 0.99
N ASP A 239 2.50 17.36 1.02
CA ASP A 239 2.38 18.30 -0.10
C ASP A 239 3.76 18.56 -0.77
N PRO A 240 3.85 18.28 -2.10
CA PRO A 240 2.90 17.53 -2.93
C PRO A 240 2.80 16.06 -2.50
N PRO A 241 1.69 15.32 -2.83
CA PRO A 241 1.57 13.91 -2.52
C PRO A 241 2.71 13.09 -3.11
N LEU A 242 3.28 12.17 -2.30
CA LEU A 242 4.48 11.41 -2.66
C LEU A 242 4.17 10.31 -3.68
N SER A 243 4.86 10.33 -4.82
CA SER A 243 4.94 9.22 -5.77
C SER A 243 5.74 8.09 -5.18
N THR A 244 5.21 6.87 -5.14
CA THR A 244 5.82 5.78 -4.38
C THR A 244 5.47 4.42 -4.94
N VAL A 245 6.25 3.41 -4.60
CA VAL A 245 5.93 2.02 -4.92
C VAL A 245 5.01 1.46 -3.84
N HIS A 246 3.81 1.03 -4.25
CA HIS A 246 2.84 0.38 -3.38
C HIS A 246 3.23 -1.08 -3.14
N LEU A 247 3.60 -1.39 -1.91
CA LEU A 247 3.85 -2.72 -1.37
C LEU A 247 3.75 -2.64 0.15
N THR A 248 2.53 -2.40 0.65
CA THR A 248 2.35 -2.07 2.06
C THR A 248 2.52 -3.27 2.98
N ALA A 249 3.02 -3.04 4.17
CA ALA A 249 3.10 -4.06 5.21
C ALA A 249 1.70 -4.50 5.67
N TYR A 250 0.73 -3.58 5.65
CA TYR A 250 -0.67 -3.86 5.99
C TYR A 250 -1.29 -4.88 5.04
N ASP A 251 -1.22 -4.64 3.71
CA ASP A 251 -1.77 -5.55 2.72
C ASP A 251 -1.09 -6.92 2.77
N PHE A 252 0.23 -6.93 2.99
CA PHE A 252 0.98 -8.15 3.19
C PHE A 252 0.49 -8.93 4.42
N GLY A 253 0.16 -8.23 5.51
CA GLY A 253 -0.47 -8.79 6.70
C GLY A 253 -1.85 -9.38 6.41
N CYS A 254 -2.69 -8.69 5.66
CA CYS A 254 -3.99 -9.19 5.25
C CYS A 254 -3.88 -10.49 4.44
N VAL A 255 -2.95 -10.54 3.48
CA VAL A 255 -2.68 -11.75 2.69
C VAL A 255 -2.20 -12.89 3.58
N ALA A 256 -1.28 -12.61 4.51
CA ALA A 256 -0.78 -13.60 5.47
C ALA A 256 -1.90 -14.19 6.34
N ALA A 257 -2.78 -13.34 6.86
CA ALA A 257 -3.92 -13.75 7.68
C ALA A 257 -4.87 -14.67 6.90
N ARG A 258 -5.25 -14.30 5.69
CA ARG A 258 -6.11 -15.14 4.84
C ARG A 258 -5.48 -16.48 4.55
N GLU A 259 -4.18 -16.51 4.26
CA GLU A 259 -3.50 -17.78 4.00
C GLU A 259 -3.38 -18.63 5.28
N ALA A 260 -3.17 -18.03 6.46
CA ALA A 260 -3.20 -18.72 7.73
C ALA A 260 -4.58 -19.34 8.01
N LEU A 261 -5.67 -18.61 7.75
CA LEU A 261 -7.04 -19.13 7.88
C LEU A 261 -7.29 -20.31 6.92
N ARG A 262 -6.84 -20.21 5.66
CA ARG A 262 -6.92 -21.31 4.70
C ARG A 262 -6.13 -22.55 5.16
N MET A 263 -4.98 -22.33 5.83
CA MET A 263 -4.22 -23.41 6.46
C MET A 263 -5.03 -24.10 7.57
N SER A 264 -5.69 -23.32 8.41
CA SER A 264 -6.52 -23.84 9.50
C SER A 264 -7.73 -24.65 8.99
N GLU A 265 -8.23 -24.32 7.80
CA GLU A 265 -9.33 -25.03 7.12
C GLU A 265 -8.85 -26.30 6.39
N GLY A 266 -7.55 -26.58 6.36
CA GLY A 266 -6.98 -27.71 5.61
C GLY A 266 -7.08 -27.56 4.09
N LEU A 267 -7.29 -26.36 3.57
CA LEU A 267 -7.44 -26.12 2.13
C LEU A 267 -6.10 -26.27 1.39
N PRO A 268 -6.12 -26.73 0.11
CA PRO A 268 -4.91 -26.81 -0.70
C PRO A 268 -4.25 -25.45 -0.86
N GLN A 269 -2.93 -25.42 -0.75
CA GLN A 269 -2.21 -24.16 -0.64
C GLN A 269 -0.97 -24.14 -1.52
N LYS A 270 -0.63 -22.95 -2.02
CA LYS A 270 0.58 -22.69 -2.78
C LYS A 270 1.33 -21.52 -2.15
N ASN A 271 2.65 -21.53 -2.26
CA ASN A 271 3.45 -20.35 -1.95
C ASN A 271 2.97 -19.18 -2.83
N ARG A 272 2.93 -17.99 -2.25
CA ARG A 272 2.48 -16.78 -2.93
C ARG A 272 3.53 -15.70 -2.86
N THR A 273 3.56 -14.88 -3.88
CA THR A 273 4.36 -13.65 -3.90
C THR A 273 3.43 -12.47 -4.15
N LEU A 274 3.46 -11.50 -3.24
CA LEU A 274 2.78 -10.22 -3.41
C LEU A 274 3.62 -9.34 -4.31
N GLY A 275 3.08 -8.93 -5.45
CA GLY A 275 3.71 -8.00 -6.37
C GLY A 275 3.57 -6.55 -5.91
N SER A 276 4.32 -5.67 -6.54
CA SER A 276 4.31 -4.23 -6.29
C SER A 276 3.90 -3.44 -7.51
N THR A 277 3.35 -2.24 -7.31
CA THR A 277 3.00 -1.29 -8.37
C THR A 277 3.55 0.09 -8.03
N PHE A 278 3.93 0.87 -9.05
CA PHE A 278 4.29 2.27 -8.85
C PHE A 278 3.05 3.15 -8.95
N ILE A 279 2.92 4.10 -8.03
CA ILE A 279 1.84 5.08 -7.98
C ILE A 279 2.47 6.46 -8.17
N ALA A 280 2.29 7.04 -9.36
CA ALA A 280 2.70 8.41 -9.64
C ALA A 280 1.73 9.39 -8.97
N ARG A 281 2.29 10.38 -8.26
CA ARG A 281 1.57 11.49 -7.63
C ARG A 281 2.30 12.81 -7.95
N GLY A 282 2.09 13.86 -7.14
CA GLY A 282 2.65 15.19 -7.42
C GLY A 282 4.16 15.34 -7.26
N SER A 283 4.85 14.40 -6.60
CA SER A 283 6.26 14.58 -6.25
C SER A 283 7.27 14.18 -7.32
N CYS A 284 6.86 13.53 -8.40
CA CYS A 284 7.76 13.07 -9.48
C CYS A 284 7.96 14.13 -10.56
N GLY A 285 7.47 15.37 -10.39
CA GLY A 285 7.63 16.45 -11.37
C GLY A 285 6.65 16.37 -12.53
N GLU A 286 5.90 15.28 -12.67
CA GLU A 286 4.69 15.40 -13.47
C GLU A 286 3.85 16.52 -12.84
N PRO A 287 3.27 17.45 -13.67
CA PRO A 287 2.09 18.13 -13.20
C PRO A 287 1.24 17.00 -12.66
N VAL A 288 0.77 17.12 -11.39
CA VAL A 288 -0.24 16.18 -10.89
C VAL A 288 -1.11 16.00 -12.11
N ARG A 289 -1.00 14.86 -12.82
CA ARG A 289 -2.06 14.47 -13.74
C ARG A 289 -3.16 14.36 -12.75
N ASN A 290 -3.86 15.49 -12.67
CA ASN A 290 -4.92 15.69 -11.75
C ASN A 290 -5.73 14.48 -12.10
N GLU A 291 -5.80 13.46 -11.22
CA GLU A 291 -6.60 12.25 -11.51
C GLU A 291 -7.93 12.75 -12.02
N VAL A 292 -8.36 13.88 -11.46
CA VAL A 292 -9.45 14.75 -11.91
C VAL A 292 -9.28 15.14 -13.37
N GLN A 293 -8.15 15.66 -13.80
CA GLN A 293 -7.95 16.12 -15.18
C GLN A 293 -7.82 14.95 -16.17
N HIS A 294 -7.19 13.86 -15.74
CA HIS A 294 -7.12 12.64 -16.53
C HIS A 294 -8.52 12.00 -16.68
N PHE A 295 -9.31 11.93 -15.60
CA PHE A 295 -10.70 11.50 -15.68
C PHE A 295 -11.54 12.41 -16.56
N ARG A 296 -11.33 13.75 -16.52
CA ARG A 296 -11.98 14.69 -17.44
C ARG A 296 -11.68 14.39 -18.89
N GLU A 297 -10.40 14.20 -19.21
CA GLU A 297 -9.99 13.86 -20.58
C GLU A 297 -10.63 12.56 -21.04
N LEU A 298 -10.67 11.53 -20.16
CA LEU A 298 -11.33 10.26 -20.44
C LEU A 298 -12.85 10.42 -20.61
N LEU A 299 -13.50 11.22 -19.76
CA LEU A 299 -14.95 11.45 -19.85
C LEU A 299 -15.35 12.19 -21.14
N ARG A 300 -14.48 13.01 -21.71
CA ARG A 300 -14.69 13.74 -22.98
C ARG A 300 -14.42 12.91 -24.23
N GLN A 301 -13.70 11.81 -24.13
CA GLN A 301 -13.32 11.03 -25.30
C GLN A 301 -14.55 10.43 -26.02
N LYS A 302 -14.48 10.39 -27.36
CA LYS A 302 -15.46 9.74 -28.22
C LYS A 302 -14.72 8.78 -29.16
N PRO A 303 -14.96 7.45 -29.09
CA PRO A 303 -15.93 6.78 -28.22
C PRO A 303 -15.53 6.85 -26.73
N PHE A 304 -16.53 6.75 -25.84
CA PHE A 304 -16.32 6.82 -24.40
C PHE A 304 -15.46 5.62 -23.91
N PRO A 305 -14.30 5.85 -23.26
CA PRO A 305 -13.35 4.79 -22.94
C PRO A 305 -13.71 4.08 -21.63
N GLU A 306 -14.92 3.49 -21.60
CA GLU A 306 -15.49 2.84 -20.41
C GLU A 306 -14.54 1.81 -19.78
N GLU A 307 -13.91 0.96 -20.60
CA GLU A 307 -13.01 -0.08 -20.12
C GLU A 307 -11.73 0.48 -19.49
N THR A 308 -11.21 1.58 -20.03
CA THR A 308 -10.05 2.26 -19.47
C THR A 308 -10.36 2.83 -18.08
N ILE A 309 -11.51 3.48 -17.94
CA ILE A 309 -11.97 4.04 -16.67
C ILE A 309 -12.23 2.93 -15.65
N VAL A 310 -12.93 1.86 -16.06
CA VAL A 310 -13.17 0.69 -15.20
C VAL A 310 -11.85 0.05 -14.75
N SER A 311 -10.85 -0.04 -15.63
CA SER A 311 -9.55 -0.58 -15.28
C SER A 311 -8.85 0.27 -14.22
N ILE A 312 -8.82 1.59 -14.41
CA ILE A 312 -8.23 2.53 -13.42
C ILE A 312 -8.94 2.41 -12.07
N MET A 313 -10.28 2.36 -12.07
CA MET A 313 -11.06 2.18 -10.85
C MET A 313 -10.76 0.83 -10.16
N LEU A 314 -10.63 -0.24 -10.94
CA LEU A 314 -10.27 -1.55 -10.41
C LEU A 314 -8.87 -1.55 -9.79
N ASP A 315 -7.90 -1.01 -10.49
CA ASP A 315 -6.51 -0.94 -10.01
C ASP A 315 -6.40 -0.15 -8.70
N SER A 316 -7.25 0.88 -8.53
CA SER A 316 -7.32 1.70 -7.31
C SER A 316 -8.09 1.00 -6.16
N THR A 317 -9.00 0.08 -6.46
CA THR A 317 -9.88 -0.55 -5.47
C THR A 317 -9.54 -1.98 -5.12
N LEU A 318 -8.82 -2.70 -5.99
CA LEU A 318 -8.53 -4.12 -5.84
C LEU A 318 -7.05 -4.33 -5.56
N SER A 319 -6.68 -4.61 -4.32
CA SER A 319 -5.31 -5.02 -4.03
C SER A 319 -5.05 -6.50 -4.37
N MET A 320 -6.03 -7.42 -4.31
CA MET A 320 -5.80 -8.87 -4.43
C MET A 320 -7.06 -9.74 -4.68
N ALA A 321 -8.09 -9.26 -5.37
CA ALA A 321 -9.31 -10.04 -5.57
C ALA A 321 -9.13 -11.26 -6.51
N SER A 322 -9.92 -12.31 -6.30
CA SER A 322 -9.97 -13.45 -7.22
C SER A 322 -10.54 -13.03 -8.59
N ALA A 323 -10.15 -13.73 -9.67
CA ALA A 323 -10.60 -13.41 -11.03
C ALA A 323 -12.14 -13.36 -11.17
N ARG A 324 -12.90 -14.16 -10.40
CA ARG A 324 -14.36 -14.15 -10.41
C ARG A 324 -14.95 -12.91 -9.76
N VAL A 325 -14.39 -12.51 -8.61
CA VAL A 325 -14.77 -11.28 -7.90
C VAL A 325 -14.47 -10.07 -8.77
N THR A 326 -13.30 -10.06 -9.39
CA THR A 326 -12.85 -9.00 -10.29
C THR A 326 -13.83 -8.79 -11.44
N GLU A 327 -14.33 -9.85 -12.09
CA GLU A 327 -15.25 -9.72 -13.22
C GLU A 327 -16.66 -9.26 -12.78
N HIS A 328 -17.17 -9.79 -11.68
CA HIS A 328 -18.44 -9.31 -11.12
C HIS A 328 -18.35 -7.82 -10.76
N PHE A 329 -17.32 -7.43 -10.05
CA PHE A 329 -17.10 -6.04 -9.64
C PHE A 329 -16.86 -5.13 -10.85
N ARG A 330 -16.14 -5.61 -11.87
CA ARG A 330 -15.98 -4.91 -13.15
C ARG A 330 -17.33 -4.58 -13.80
N ASN A 331 -18.27 -5.52 -13.79
CA ASN A 331 -19.61 -5.31 -14.33
C ASN A 331 -20.43 -4.31 -13.49
N CYS A 332 -20.30 -4.37 -12.17
CA CYS A 332 -20.90 -3.39 -11.27
C CYS A 332 -20.34 -1.97 -11.51
N LEU A 333 -19.01 -1.83 -11.66
CA LEU A 333 -18.38 -0.56 -11.99
C LEU A 333 -18.81 -0.01 -13.35
N ARG A 334 -18.95 -0.86 -14.38
CA ARG A 334 -19.51 -0.44 -15.69
C ARG A 334 -20.92 0.12 -15.54
N THR A 335 -21.76 -0.57 -14.79
CA THR A 335 -23.15 -0.11 -14.53
C THR A 335 -23.15 1.21 -13.78
N PHE A 336 -22.32 1.34 -12.78
CA PHE A 336 -22.14 2.55 -11.99
C PHE A 336 -21.68 3.73 -12.84
N LEU A 337 -20.65 3.55 -13.66
CA LEU A 337 -20.13 4.57 -14.59
C LEU A 337 -21.19 5.04 -15.60
N ARG A 338 -21.95 4.10 -16.16
CA ARG A 338 -23.03 4.44 -17.10
C ARG A 338 -24.12 5.27 -16.43
N LYS A 339 -24.47 4.94 -15.19
CA LYS A 339 -25.45 5.70 -14.40
C LYS A 339 -24.94 7.12 -14.12
N ILE A 340 -23.71 7.26 -13.64
CA ILE A 340 -23.09 8.60 -13.41
C ILE A 340 -23.11 9.41 -14.70
N ARG A 341 -22.60 8.85 -15.80
CA ARG A 341 -22.54 9.54 -17.08
C ARG A 341 -23.93 9.96 -17.57
N THR A 342 -24.91 9.08 -17.46
CA THR A 342 -26.29 9.37 -17.89
C THR A 342 -26.90 10.48 -17.04
N ALA A 343 -26.72 10.45 -15.74
CA ALA A 343 -27.23 11.47 -14.83
C ALA A 343 -26.53 12.81 -15.05
N TYR A 344 -25.20 12.81 -15.26
CA TYR A 344 -24.44 14.01 -15.58
C TYR A 344 -24.89 14.64 -16.90
N LEU A 345 -25.03 13.86 -17.97
CA LEU A 345 -25.52 14.36 -19.26
C LEU A 345 -26.94 14.93 -19.16
N ARG A 346 -27.81 14.27 -18.38
CA ARG A 346 -29.18 14.77 -18.13
C ARG A 346 -29.15 16.07 -17.34
N HIS A 347 -28.29 16.19 -16.33
CA HIS A 347 -28.13 17.39 -15.53
C HIS A 347 -27.65 18.57 -16.40
N LEU A 348 -26.74 18.33 -17.35
CA LEU A 348 -26.30 19.36 -18.32
C LEU A 348 -27.44 19.84 -19.24
N GLU A 349 -28.39 18.95 -19.59
CA GLU A 349 -29.54 19.30 -20.43
C GLU A 349 -30.66 19.98 -19.65
N SER A 350 -30.86 19.59 -18.38
CA SER A 350 -31.92 20.12 -17.53
C SER A 350 -31.51 20.07 -16.05
N PRO A 351 -30.81 21.12 -15.54
CA PRO A 351 -30.36 21.16 -14.16
C PRO A 351 -31.49 20.99 -13.15
N SER A 352 -31.45 19.94 -12.34
CA SER A 352 -32.37 19.67 -11.25
C SER A 352 -31.58 19.28 -10.01
N LEU A 353 -31.88 19.89 -8.86
CA LEU A 353 -31.27 19.56 -7.56
C LEU A 353 -31.80 18.22 -7.00
N ASP A 354 -32.91 17.70 -7.53
CA ASP A 354 -33.55 16.47 -7.03
C ASP A 354 -33.02 15.18 -7.69
N ASP A 355 -32.15 15.26 -8.69
CA ASP A 355 -31.56 14.09 -9.35
C ASP A 355 -30.50 13.43 -8.45
N GLN A 356 -30.92 12.43 -7.68
CA GLN A 356 -30.02 11.61 -6.88
C GLN A 356 -29.20 10.64 -7.76
N LEU A 357 -27.89 10.85 -7.86
CA LEU A 357 -26.96 9.98 -8.60
C LEU A 357 -26.92 8.55 -8.08
N PHE A 358 -27.11 8.36 -6.78
CA PHE A 358 -26.92 7.07 -6.11
C PHE A 358 -28.09 6.72 -5.21
N SER A 359 -28.74 5.60 -5.46
CA SER A 359 -29.69 5.02 -4.50
C SER A 359 -28.92 4.12 -3.51
N SER A 360 -29.53 3.87 -2.33
CA SER A 360 -28.98 2.88 -1.39
C SER A 360 -28.90 1.48 -2.01
N HIS A 361 -29.78 1.19 -2.98
CA HIS A 361 -29.80 -0.06 -3.72
C HIS A 361 -28.58 -0.19 -4.64
N ASP A 362 -28.19 0.88 -5.35
CA ASP A 362 -27.01 0.88 -6.23
C ASP A 362 -25.72 0.59 -5.47
N LEU A 363 -25.57 1.17 -4.28
CA LEU A 363 -24.41 0.93 -3.43
C LEU A 363 -24.45 -0.48 -2.80
N THR A 364 -25.64 -0.99 -2.43
CA THR A 364 -25.78 -2.34 -1.91
C THR A 364 -25.50 -3.39 -2.99
N GLU A 365 -25.88 -3.15 -4.24
CA GLU A 365 -25.57 -4.02 -5.37
C GLU A 365 -24.07 -4.03 -5.67
N LEU A 366 -23.40 -2.86 -5.62
CA LEU A 366 -21.96 -2.73 -5.79
C LEU A 366 -21.18 -3.43 -4.67
N PHE A 367 -21.62 -3.30 -3.41
CA PHE A 367 -20.87 -3.72 -2.23
C PHE A 367 -21.47 -4.93 -1.51
N GLY A 368 -22.76 -5.26 -1.75
CA GLY A 368 -23.51 -6.22 -0.94
C GLY A 368 -23.01 -7.67 -0.99
N GLN A 369 -22.30 -8.06 -2.03
CA GLN A 369 -21.62 -9.35 -2.12
C GLN A 369 -20.09 -9.22 -2.11
N GLY A 370 -19.54 -8.08 -2.49
CA GLY A 370 -18.12 -7.84 -2.61
C GLY A 370 -17.44 -7.45 -1.29
N TYR A 371 -18.20 -7.03 -0.28
CA TYR A 371 -17.67 -6.64 1.03
C TYR A 371 -16.97 -7.79 1.78
N ARG A 372 -17.29 -9.05 1.41
CA ARG A 372 -16.63 -10.25 1.94
C ARG A 372 -15.35 -10.62 1.19
N ASP A 373 -15.08 -9.98 0.06
CA ASP A 373 -14.09 -10.44 -0.91
C ASP A 373 -13.08 -9.35 -1.32
N ASP A 374 -12.40 -8.70 -0.35
CA ASP A 374 -11.18 -7.93 -0.61
C ASP A 374 -11.32 -6.57 -1.33
N LEU A 375 -12.47 -5.91 -1.27
CA LEU A 375 -12.63 -4.58 -1.83
C LEU A 375 -12.15 -3.50 -0.87
N SER A 376 -11.23 -2.64 -1.31
CA SER A 376 -10.89 -1.42 -0.59
C SER A 376 -12.01 -0.39 -0.77
N LEU A 377 -12.87 -0.25 0.24
CA LEU A 377 -13.91 0.76 0.25
C LEU A 377 -13.32 2.17 0.18
N GLU A 378 -12.16 2.37 0.80
CA GLU A 378 -11.39 3.62 0.76
C GLU A 378 -10.91 3.94 -0.66
N GLY A 379 -10.38 2.94 -1.38
CA GLY A 379 -9.97 3.09 -2.78
C GLY A 379 -11.16 3.46 -3.68
N PHE A 380 -12.30 2.77 -3.54
CA PHE A 380 -13.51 3.11 -4.29
C PHE A 380 -14.01 4.52 -3.97
N HIS A 381 -14.04 4.88 -2.69
CA HIS A 381 -14.45 6.20 -2.23
C HIS A 381 -13.56 7.31 -2.82
N THR A 382 -12.24 7.12 -2.79
CA THR A 382 -11.28 8.06 -3.38
C THR A 382 -11.55 8.24 -4.88
N VAL A 383 -11.69 7.15 -5.63
CA VAL A 383 -11.95 7.22 -7.08
C VAL A 383 -13.31 7.86 -7.38
N ALA A 384 -14.36 7.51 -6.63
CA ALA A 384 -15.68 8.10 -6.83
C ALA A 384 -15.68 9.62 -6.57
N ILE A 385 -14.97 10.08 -5.54
CA ILE A 385 -14.81 11.52 -5.25
C ILE A 385 -14.01 12.20 -6.37
N THR A 386 -12.87 11.64 -6.76
CA THR A 386 -12.05 12.19 -7.85
C THR A 386 -12.84 12.34 -9.15
N MET A 387 -13.71 11.37 -9.45
CA MET A 387 -14.62 11.47 -10.60
C MET A 387 -15.66 12.58 -10.44
N LEU A 388 -16.25 12.73 -9.25
CA LEU A 388 -17.24 13.77 -8.99
C LEU A 388 -16.60 15.17 -9.01
N GLU A 389 -15.37 15.30 -8.49
CA GLU A 389 -14.58 16.53 -8.57
C GLU A 389 -14.24 16.87 -10.02
N ALA A 390 -13.89 15.87 -10.85
CA ALA A 390 -13.64 16.06 -12.27
C ALA A 390 -14.88 16.57 -13.02
N LEU A 391 -16.07 16.13 -12.63
CA LEU A 391 -17.33 16.61 -13.18
C LEU A 391 -17.67 18.03 -12.67
N HIS A 392 -17.32 18.36 -11.43
CA HIS A 392 -17.57 19.67 -10.83
C HIS A 392 -16.81 20.79 -11.51
N GLU A 393 -15.52 20.64 -11.77
CA GLU A 393 -14.71 21.70 -12.37
C GLU A 393 -15.06 21.96 -13.87
N GLU A 394 -15.88 21.11 -14.52
CA GLU A 394 -16.41 21.37 -15.87
C GLU A 394 -17.61 22.33 -15.89
N SER A 395 -18.32 22.45 -14.76
CA SER A 395 -19.50 23.28 -14.68
C SER A 395 -19.15 24.70 -14.29
N GLU A 396 -19.38 25.67 -15.20
CA GLU A 396 -19.25 27.08 -14.89
C GLU A 396 -20.28 27.48 -13.81
N SER A 397 -19.82 27.64 -12.57
CA SER A 397 -20.39 28.39 -11.44
C SER A 397 -21.77 28.05 -10.85
N THR A 398 -22.68 27.36 -11.51
CA THR A 398 -24.03 27.07 -10.96
C THR A 398 -24.20 25.65 -10.42
N ASP A 399 -23.40 24.71 -10.86
CA ASP A 399 -23.54 23.29 -10.56
C ASP A 399 -22.64 22.80 -9.43
N ALA A 400 -21.78 23.67 -8.89
CA ALA A 400 -20.91 23.36 -7.76
C ALA A 400 -21.66 22.77 -6.56
N ASN A 401 -22.80 23.35 -6.24
CA ASN A 401 -23.64 22.89 -5.13
C ASN A 401 -24.23 21.49 -5.35
N TRP A 402 -24.61 21.18 -6.58
CA TRP A 402 -25.12 19.85 -6.91
C TRP A 402 -24.07 18.77 -6.73
N VAL A 403 -22.83 18.97 -7.23
CA VAL A 403 -21.73 18.00 -7.06
C VAL A 403 -21.34 17.84 -5.59
N ILE A 404 -21.24 18.96 -4.85
CA ILE A 404 -20.96 18.93 -3.39
C ILE A 404 -22.06 18.14 -2.65
N GLU A 405 -23.30 18.32 -3.05
CA GLU A 405 -24.43 17.60 -2.47
C GLU A 405 -24.37 16.11 -2.80
N GLN A 406 -24.03 15.72 -4.04
CA GLN A 406 -23.85 14.32 -4.43
C GLN A 406 -22.67 13.65 -3.69
N VAL A 407 -21.54 14.35 -3.53
CA VAL A 407 -20.38 13.88 -2.74
C VAL A 407 -20.80 13.70 -1.27
N SER A 408 -21.51 14.65 -0.71
CA SER A 408 -22.00 14.59 0.68
C SER A 408 -22.99 13.44 0.89
N HIS A 409 -23.89 13.22 -0.06
CA HIS A 409 -24.83 12.10 -0.04
C HIS A 409 -24.10 10.75 -0.17
N LEU A 410 -23.10 10.65 -1.03
CA LEU A 410 -22.28 9.44 -1.18
C LEU A 410 -21.54 9.12 0.14
N HIS A 411 -20.89 10.11 0.75
CA HIS A 411 -20.24 10.00 2.05
C HIS A 411 -21.18 9.47 3.14
N LEU A 412 -22.34 10.13 3.30
CA LEU A 412 -23.32 9.75 4.33
C LEU A 412 -23.86 8.34 4.13
N ARG A 413 -24.03 7.90 2.88
CA ARG A 413 -24.53 6.56 2.58
C ARG A 413 -23.48 5.48 2.80
N ILE A 414 -22.24 5.73 2.39
CA ILE A 414 -21.12 4.83 2.67
C ILE A 414 -20.94 4.71 4.19
N ALA A 415 -20.94 5.82 4.92
CA ALA A 415 -20.85 5.81 6.38
C ALA A 415 -21.99 5.03 7.06
N ARG A 416 -23.22 5.14 6.55
CA ARG A 416 -24.37 4.35 7.05
C ARG A 416 -24.21 2.87 6.75
N MET A 417 -23.79 2.51 5.53
CA MET A 417 -23.55 1.11 5.16
C MET A 417 -22.46 0.48 6.02
N LEU A 418 -21.37 1.22 6.29
CA LEU A 418 -20.31 0.80 7.20
C LEU A 418 -20.85 0.59 8.63
N ASN A 419 -21.60 1.54 9.14
CA ASN A 419 -22.21 1.43 10.46
C ASN A 419 -23.21 0.26 10.55
N ASP A 420 -24.02 0.04 9.53
CA ASP A 420 -24.97 -1.08 9.45
C ASP A 420 -24.27 -2.44 9.31
N ALA A 421 -23.13 -2.48 8.65
CA ALA A 421 -22.27 -3.68 8.58
C ALA A 421 -21.65 -3.97 9.95
N VAL A 422 -21.08 -2.96 10.60
CA VAL A 422 -20.52 -3.07 11.96
C VAL A 422 -21.58 -3.51 12.98
N GLN A 423 -22.82 -2.99 12.87
CA GLN A 423 -23.92 -3.38 13.78
C GLN A 423 -24.42 -4.81 13.52
N ARG A 424 -24.42 -5.29 12.28
CA ARG A 424 -24.85 -6.64 11.93
C ARG A 424 -23.87 -7.71 12.37
N ASP A 425 -22.56 -7.40 12.31
CA ASP A 425 -21.49 -8.36 12.58
C ASP A 425 -20.98 -8.30 14.04
N GLY A 426 -21.60 -7.49 14.92
CA GLY A 426 -21.31 -7.48 16.36
C GLY A 426 -19.95 -6.90 16.76
N CYS A 427 -19.23 -6.27 15.86
CA CYS A 427 -17.96 -5.58 16.12
C CYS A 427 -18.20 -4.10 16.50
N ALA A 428 -18.63 -3.87 17.74
CA ALA A 428 -18.61 -2.55 18.32
C ALA A 428 -17.17 -2.21 18.74
N ASN A 429 -16.42 -1.47 17.94
CA ASN A 429 -15.28 -0.63 18.39
C ASN A 429 -14.22 -0.35 17.30
N VAL A 430 -14.60 0.14 16.15
CA VAL A 430 -13.56 0.65 15.23
C VAL A 430 -14.02 1.92 14.50
N PHE A 431 -14.47 2.97 15.15
CA PHE A 431 -14.40 4.30 14.52
C PHE A 431 -14.73 5.37 15.57
N THR A 432 -13.67 5.90 16.18
CA THR A 432 -13.72 7.28 16.68
C THR A 432 -13.07 8.15 15.61
N VAL A 433 -13.83 9.10 15.11
CA VAL A 433 -13.44 10.15 14.16
C VAL A 433 -12.34 11.02 14.74
#